data_587077fb03ad015241502e6b31124de7
#
_entry.id   587077fb03ad015241502e6b31124de7
#
_cell.length_a   1.000
_cell.length_b   1.000
_cell.length_c   1.000
_cell.angle_alpha   90.00
_cell.angle_beta   90.00
_cell.angle_gamma   90.00
#
_symmetry.space_group_name_H-M   'P 1'
#
loop_
_entity.id
_entity.type
_entity.pdbx_description
1 polymer ?
#
loop_
_entity_poly.entity_id
_entity_poly.type
_entity_poly.pdbx_seq_one_letter_code
_entity_poly.pdbx_strand_id
1 'polypeptide(L)'
;LTPGIIELTGVADVPDEEVFGPLLNVWRYAHFDEAIRLANNTRFGLSCGLVSTDRAQFEQLLLEARAGIVNWNKPLTGAASTAPFGGVGASGNHRPSAWYAADYCAWPMASLESPELTLPATLSPGLDFSRREAV
;
A
#
# COMPACT_ATOMS: atom_id res chain seq x y z
N LEU A 1 -13.95 -2.48 31.09
CA LEU A 1 -12.94 -3.47 30.67
C LEU A 1 -11.56 -2.99 31.09
N THR A 2 -10.78 -3.86 31.72
CA THR A 2 -9.38 -3.60 32.07
C THR A 2 -8.49 -4.02 30.91
N PRO A 3 -7.42 -3.24 30.58
CA PRO A 3 -6.43 -3.67 29.60
C PRO A 3 -5.76 -5.00 29.99
N GLY A 4 -5.52 -5.84 29.01
CA GLY A 4 -4.87 -7.15 29.18
C GLY A 4 -3.68 -7.32 28.27
N ILE A 5 -2.73 -8.14 28.69
CA ILE A 5 -1.58 -8.56 27.90
C ILE A 5 -1.56 -10.08 27.86
N ILE A 6 -1.42 -10.65 26.67
CA ILE A 6 -1.30 -12.09 26.45
C ILE A 6 0.06 -12.38 25.84
N GLU A 7 0.86 -13.23 26.47
CA GLU A 7 2.09 -13.77 25.93
C GLU A 7 1.79 -14.99 25.05
N LEU A 8 2.14 -14.92 23.78
CA LEU A 8 1.83 -15.93 22.77
C LEU A 8 3.08 -16.61 22.18
N THR A 9 4.27 -16.36 22.73
CA THR A 9 5.51 -16.99 22.27
C THR A 9 5.40 -18.52 22.36
N GLY A 10 5.63 -19.20 21.24
CA GLY A 10 5.53 -20.66 21.16
C GLY A 10 4.13 -21.24 21.14
N VAL A 11 3.09 -20.39 21.15
CA VAL A 11 1.71 -20.85 20.96
C VAL A 11 1.50 -21.14 19.49
N ALA A 12 1.07 -22.37 19.17
CA ALA A 12 0.70 -22.76 17.80
C ALA A 12 -0.73 -22.26 17.46
N ASP A 13 -0.95 -22.05 16.18
CA ASP A 13 -2.28 -21.80 15.62
C ASP A 13 -3.05 -20.61 16.25
N VAL A 14 -2.33 -19.52 16.55
CA VAL A 14 -2.97 -18.28 16.97
C VAL A 14 -3.81 -17.74 15.80
N PRO A 15 -5.12 -17.51 15.99
CA PRO A 15 -5.97 -16.96 14.95
C PRO A 15 -5.47 -15.59 14.47
N ASP A 16 -5.40 -15.40 13.14
CA ASP A 16 -5.10 -14.10 12.54
C ASP A 16 -6.37 -13.25 12.45
N GLU A 17 -6.88 -12.85 13.61
CA GLU A 17 -8.08 -12.06 13.77
C GLU A 17 -7.81 -10.82 14.61
N GLU A 18 -8.42 -9.71 14.22
CA GLU A 18 -8.32 -8.47 14.98
C GLU A 18 -9.28 -8.51 16.18
N VAL A 19 -8.76 -8.31 17.38
CA VAL A 19 -9.55 -8.20 18.60
C VAL A 19 -9.85 -6.73 18.90
N PHE A 20 -11.12 -6.32 18.71
CA PHE A 20 -11.57 -4.97 19.05
C PHE A 20 -11.73 -4.82 20.56
N GLY A 21 -10.64 -4.51 21.27
CA GLY A 21 -10.63 -4.35 22.71
C GLY A 21 -9.24 -3.98 23.24
N PRO A 22 -9.15 -3.66 24.54
CA PRO A 22 -7.89 -3.26 25.16
C PRO A 22 -7.01 -4.48 25.46
N LEU A 23 -6.64 -5.21 24.41
CA LEU A 23 -5.82 -6.42 24.49
C LEU A 23 -4.54 -6.25 23.68
N LEU A 24 -3.41 -6.57 24.31
CA LEU A 24 -2.10 -6.60 23.64
C LEU A 24 -1.60 -8.05 23.57
N ASN A 25 -1.39 -8.53 22.37
CA ASN A 25 -0.71 -9.80 22.10
C ASN A 25 0.79 -9.56 22.01
N VAL A 26 1.57 -10.39 22.67
CA VAL A 26 3.04 -10.25 22.74
C VAL A 26 3.71 -11.56 22.31
N TRP A 27 4.68 -11.43 21.43
CA TRP A 27 5.62 -12.51 21.06
C TRP A 27 7.05 -12.07 21.36
N ARG A 28 7.83 -12.94 21.93
CA ARG A 28 9.27 -12.74 22.10
C ARG A 28 10.01 -13.31 20.90
N TYR A 29 11.10 -12.68 20.55
CA TYR A 29 11.96 -13.13 19.47
C TYR A 29 13.42 -13.13 19.93
N ALA A 30 14.27 -13.96 19.30
CA ALA A 30 15.68 -14.04 19.58
C ALA A 30 16.53 -13.16 18.65
N HIS A 31 16.11 -13.02 17.39
CA HIS A 31 16.83 -12.27 16.35
C HIS A 31 15.87 -11.34 15.62
N PHE A 32 16.36 -10.21 15.14
CA PHE A 32 15.51 -9.18 14.54
C PHE A 32 14.81 -9.65 13.27
N ASP A 33 15.44 -10.49 12.47
CA ASP A 33 14.80 -11.13 11.29
C ASP A 33 13.57 -11.95 11.68
N GLU A 34 13.59 -12.58 12.84
CA GLU A 34 12.44 -13.29 13.37
C GLU A 34 11.31 -12.33 13.74
N ALA A 35 11.63 -11.18 14.33
CA ALA A 35 10.64 -10.15 14.62
C ALA A 35 9.94 -9.66 13.35
N ILE A 36 10.69 -9.40 12.28
CA ILE A 36 10.14 -8.98 11.00
C ILE A 36 9.25 -10.09 10.39
N ARG A 37 9.71 -11.33 10.45
CA ARG A 37 8.92 -12.48 9.97
C ARG A 37 7.60 -12.64 10.75
N LEU A 38 7.62 -12.48 12.07
CA LEU A 38 6.43 -12.53 12.92
C LEU A 38 5.49 -11.35 12.61
N ALA A 39 6.01 -10.15 12.46
CA ALA A 39 5.22 -8.96 12.10
C ALA A 39 4.54 -9.09 10.74
N ASN A 40 5.17 -9.77 9.79
CA ASN A 40 4.62 -10.01 8.45
C ASN A 40 3.71 -11.25 8.36
N ASN A 41 3.66 -12.08 9.40
CA ASN A 41 2.83 -13.29 9.42
C ASN A 41 1.38 -13.01 9.76
N THR A 42 0.76 -12.16 8.97
CA THR A 42 -0.65 -11.77 9.09
C THR A 42 -1.20 -11.41 7.70
N ARG A 43 -2.50 -11.56 7.52
CA ARG A 43 -3.20 -11.08 6.32
C ARG A 43 -3.37 -9.55 6.30
N PHE A 44 -3.23 -8.91 7.44
CA PHE A 44 -3.35 -7.46 7.60
C PHE A 44 -2.03 -6.74 7.26
N GLY A 45 -2.06 -5.43 7.15
CA GLY A 45 -0.88 -4.63 6.82
C GLY A 45 -1.17 -3.14 6.78
N LEU A 46 -1.83 -2.59 7.81
CA LEU A 46 -2.08 -1.16 7.86
C LEU A 46 -0.85 -0.40 8.35
N SER A 47 -0.39 -0.72 9.55
CA SER A 47 0.72 -0.02 10.18
C SER A 47 1.63 -0.97 10.95
N CYS A 48 2.91 -0.66 10.91
CA CYS A 48 3.97 -1.33 11.65
C CYS A 48 4.94 -0.28 12.19
N GLY A 49 5.76 -0.63 13.16
CA GLY A 49 6.79 0.28 13.64
C GLY A 49 7.80 -0.38 14.54
N LEU A 50 8.88 0.35 14.76
CA LEU A 50 10.01 -0.06 15.58
C LEU A 50 10.25 0.95 16.69
N VAL A 51 10.44 0.47 17.90
CA VAL A 51 11.01 1.22 19.02
C VAL A 51 12.43 0.71 19.25
N SER A 52 13.42 1.46 18.80
CA SER A 52 14.83 1.08 18.88
C SER A 52 15.72 2.31 18.70
N THR A 53 16.92 2.27 19.23
CA THR A 53 17.99 3.24 18.95
C THR A 53 18.84 2.86 17.74
N ASP A 54 18.66 1.66 17.19
CA ASP A 54 19.41 1.15 16.04
C ASP A 54 18.75 1.55 14.73
N ARG A 55 19.40 2.45 14.00
CA ARG A 55 18.99 2.94 12.71
C ARG A 55 18.99 1.83 11.63
N ALA A 56 19.95 0.93 11.68
CA ALA A 56 20.06 -0.15 10.68
C ALA A 56 18.88 -1.13 10.79
N GLN A 57 18.43 -1.43 12.01
CA GLN A 57 17.22 -2.23 12.23
C GLN A 57 15.97 -1.54 11.65
N PHE A 58 15.86 -0.22 11.78
CA PHE A 58 14.72 0.49 11.18
C PHE A 58 14.77 0.48 9.65
N GLU A 59 15.95 0.67 9.07
CA GLU A 59 16.11 0.62 7.60
C GLU A 59 15.78 -0.77 7.05
N GLN A 60 16.19 -1.83 7.75
CA GLN A 60 15.79 -3.18 7.40
C GLN A 60 14.28 -3.37 7.51
N LEU A 61 13.65 -2.97 8.63
CA LEU A 61 12.21 -3.07 8.79
C LEU A 61 11.46 -2.29 7.69
N LEU A 62 11.93 -1.08 7.34
CA LEU A 62 11.30 -0.25 6.31
C LEU A 62 11.26 -0.93 4.94
N LEU A 63 12.29 -1.72 4.62
CA LEU A 63 12.38 -2.47 3.35
C LEU A 63 11.57 -3.76 3.37
N GLU A 64 11.43 -4.41 4.52
CA GLU A 64 10.90 -5.76 4.62
C GLU A 64 9.47 -5.82 5.19
N ALA A 65 8.99 -4.77 5.86
CA ALA A 65 7.65 -4.75 6.44
C ALA A 65 6.55 -4.73 5.36
N ARG A 66 5.55 -5.59 5.53
CA ARG A 66 4.34 -5.61 4.72
C ARG A 66 3.26 -4.72 5.34
N ALA A 67 3.51 -3.41 5.34
CA ALA A 67 2.59 -2.43 5.89
C ALA A 67 2.56 -1.14 5.05
N GLY A 68 1.44 -0.45 5.06
CA GLY A 68 1.30 0.83 4.37
C GLY A 68 1.91 2.00 5.13
N ILE A 69 2.08 1.83 6.45
CA ILE A 69 2.71 2.82 7.34
C ILE A 69 3.79 2.13 8.14
N VAL A 70 5.02 2.66 8.11
CA VAL A 70 6.13 2.14 8.91
C VAL A 70 6.75 3.29 9.69
N ASN A 71 6.64 3.24 11.02
CA ASN A 71 7.11 4.30 11.90
C ASN A 71 8.31 3.89 12.73
N TRP A 72 9.19 4.85 13.04
CA TRP A 72 10.31 4.66 13.95
C TRP A 72 10.21 5.60 15.15
N ASN A 73 10.14 5.02 16.35
CA ASN A 73 10.02 5.75 17.62
C ASN A 73 8.85 6.78 17.62
N LYS A 74 7.78 6.43 16.93
CA LYS A 74 6.54 7.21 16.85
C LYS A 74 5.34 6.28 17.06
N PRO A 75 4.20 6.81 17.52
CA PRO A 75 2.96 6.06 17.59
C PRO A 75 2.58 5.43 16.23
N LEU A 76 1.95 4.27 16.28
CA LEU A 76 1.44 3.60 15.09
C LEU A 76 0.08 4.15 14.62
N THR A 77 -0.59 4.91 15.48
CA THR A 77 -1.88 5.53 15.21
C THR A 77 -1.70 6.94 14.65
N GLY A 78 -2.52 7.29 13.68
CA GLY A 78 -2.49 8.57 13.00
C GLY A 78 -1.50 8.59 11.82
N ALA A 79 -1.88 9.36 10.80
CA ALA A 79 -1.05 9.62 9.64
C ALA A 79 -1.15 11.10 9.26
N ALA A 80 -0.08 11.64 8.66
CA ALA A 80 -0.10 12.97 8.12
C ALA A 80 -1.04 13.03 6.89
N SER A 81 -1.89 14.05 6.80
CA SER A 81 -2.77 14.25 5.64
C SER A 81 -2.00 14.51 4.34
N THR A 82 -0.73 14.88 4.45
CA THR A 82 0.20 15.12 3.33
C THR A 82 1.00 13.88 2.92
N ALA A 83 0.70 12.71 3.50
CA ALA A 83 1.34 11.44 3.19
C ALA A 83 0.30 10.43 2.67
N PRO A 84 0.71 9.38 1.96
CA PRO A 84 -0.20 8.30 1.61
C PRO A 84 -0.74 7.63 2.89
N PHE A 85 -2.01 7.25 2.87
CA PHE A 85 -2.65 6.48 3.92
C PHE A 85 -3.39 5.29 3.34
N GLY A 86 -3.06 4.11 3.81
CA GLY A 86 -3.70 2.88 3.39
C GLY A 86 -2.82 1.68 3.71
N GLY A 87 -3.43 0.51 3.77
CA GLY A 87 -2.76 -0.74 4.05
C GLY A 87 -2.63 -1.64 2.84
N VAL A 88 -1.94 -2.74 3.05
CA VAL A 88 -1.83 -3.86 2.11
C VAL A 88 -2.61 -5.06 2.64
N GLY A 89 -2.80 -6.09 1.81
CA GLY A 89 -3.56 -7.26 2.18
C GLY A 89 -5.00 -6.93 2.58
N ALA A 90 -5.48 -7.52 3.67
CA ALA A 90 -6.83 -7.30 4.18
C ALA A 90 -7.07 -5.89 4.75
N SER A 91 -6.01 -5.11 4.96
CA SER A 91 -6.08 -3.74 5.47
C SER A 91 -6.20 -2.68 4.39
N GLY A 92 -6.38 -3.03 3.12
CA GLY A 92 -6.48 -2.03 2.07
C GLY A 92 -7.01 -2.58 0.75
N ASN A 93 -7.20 -1.67 -0.19
CA ASN A 93 -7.64 -1.95 -1.56
C ASN A 93 -6.55 -1.66 -2.59
N HIS A 94 -5.30 -1.59 -2.18
CA HIS A 94 -4.11 -1.23 -2.98
C HIS A 94 -4.14 0.19 -3.57
N ARG A 95 -4.99 1.07 -3.03
CA ARG A 95 -5.08 2.47 -3.43
C ARG A 95 -4.94 3.36 -2.19
N PRO A 96 -3.74 3.89 -1.90
CA PRO A 96 -3.55 4.77 -0.78
C PRO A 96 -4.44 6.01 -0.91
N SER A 97 -4.99 6.44 0.20
CA SER A 97 -5.82 7.62 0.33
C SER A 97 -5.03 8.85 0.83
N ALA A 98 -5.67 9.79 1.48
CA ALA A 98 -5.12 11.07 1.92
C ALA A 98 -4.52 11.86 0.74
N TRP A 99 -3.22 12.08 0.67
CA TRP A 99 -2.59 12.81 -0.43
C TRP A 99 -2.94 12.27 -1.82
N TYR A 100 -3.06 10.95 -1.96
CA TYR A 100 -3.37 10.28 -3.22
C TYR A 100 -4.87 10.13 -3.53
N ALA A 101 -5.75 10.64 -2.65
CA ALA A 101 -7.19 10.46 -2.84
C ALA A 101 -7.70 11.06 -4.16
N ALA A 102 -7.16 12.18 -4.59
CA ALA A 102 -7.54 12.81 -5.85
C ALA A 102 -7.26 11.94 -7.07
N ASP A 103 -6.16 11.17 -7.06
CA ASP A 103 -5.73 10.37 -8.20
C ASP A 103 -6.70 9.22 -8.52
N TYR A 104 -7.29 8.60 -7.49
CA TYR A 104 -8.25 7.51 -7.71
C TYR A 104 -9.71 7.97 -7.75
N CYS A 105 -10.00 9.22 -7.39
CA CYS A 105 -11.32 9.82 -7.54
C CYS A 105 -11.58 10.31 -8.97
N ALA A 106 -10.56 10.31 -9.83
CA ALA A 106 -10.67 10.71 -11.23
C ALA A 106 -10.14 9.59 -12.14
N TRP A 107 -10.76 9.43 -13.28
CA TRP A 107 -10.25 8.54 -14.33
C TRP A 107 -9.31 9.32 -15.23
N PRO A 108 -8.05 8.92 -15.40
CA PRO A 108 -7.13 9.57 -16.31
C PRO A 108 -7.62 9.37 -17.76
N MET A 109 -7.81 10.48 -18.46
CA MET A 109 -8.27 10.49 -19.84
C MET A 109 -7.21 11.13 -20.73
N ALA A 110 -6.83 10.45 -21.80
CA ALA A 110 -6.02 11.03 -22.87
C ALA A 110 -6.89 11.57 -23.98
N SER A 111 -6.55 12.74 -24.51
CA SER A 111 -7.23 13.37 -25.63
C SER A 111 -6.18 13.83 -26.66
N LEU A 112 -6.50 13.64 -27.92
CA LEU A 112 -5.79 14.26 -29.04
C LEU A 112 -6.77 15.16 -29.76
N GLU A 113 -6.47 16.45 -29.84
CA GLU A 113 -7.40 17.46 -30.33
C GLU A 113 -6.81 18.21 -31.51
N SER A 114 -7.65 18.46 -32.52
CA SER A 114 -7.34 19.37 -33.62
C SER A 114 -8.57 20.19 -33.93
N PRO A 115 -8.44 21.51 -34.11
CA PRO A 115 -9.58 22.36 -34.53
C PRO A 115 -10.05 22.05 -35.95
N GLU A 116 -9.21 21.39 -36.74
CA GLU A 116 -9.50 21.07 -38.14
C GLU A 116 -9.30 19.57 -38.41
N LEU A 117 -10.15 19.04 -39.28
CA LEU A 117 -9.99 17.69 -39.79
C LEU A 117 -9.01 17.72 -40.97
N THR A 118 -7.85 17.18 -40.79
CA THR A 118 -6.81 17.07 -41.82
C THR A 118 -6.43 15.61 -42.05
N LEU A 119 -6.18 15.29 -43.31
CA LEU A 119 -5.58 13.99 -43.64
C LEU A 119 -4.11 13.96 -43.20
N PRO A 120 -3.61 12.85 -42.69
CA PRO A 120 -2.18 12.72 -42.39
C PRO A 120 -1.36 12.82 -43.69
N ALA A 121 -0.17 13.40 -43.60
CA ALA A 121 0.73 13.54 -44.74
C ALA A 121 1.11 12.19 -45.36
N THR A 122 1.07 11.13 -44.57
CA THR A 122 1.30 9.75 -45.04
C THR A 122 0.14 8.87 -44.59
N LEU A 123 -0.53 8.25 -45.52
CA LEU A 123 -1.63 7.33 -45.24
C LEU A 123 -1.11 5.96 -44.79
N SER A 124 -1.87 5.25 -44.00
CA SER A 124 -1.57 3.86 -43.65
C SER A 124 -1.58 2.97 -44.90
N PRO A 125 -0.75 1.93 -44.97
CA PRO A 125 -0.74 0.98 -46.08
C PRO A 125 -2.14 0.47 -46.42
N GLY A 126 -2.51 0.51 -47.69
CA GLY A 126 -3.85 0.06 -48.16
C GLY A 126 -4.94 1.14 -48.18
N LEU A 127 -4.67 2.35 -47.66
CA LEU A 127 -5.57 3.49 -47.84
C LEU A 127 -5.14 4.31 -49.04
N ASP A 128 -6.02 4.46 -50.03
CA ASP A 128 -5.87 5.29 -51.21
C ASP A 128 -7.14 6.09 -51.47
N PHE A 129 -7.07 7.40 -51.29
CA PHE A 129 -8.15 8.33 -51.52
C PHE A 129 -8.07 9.00 -52.90
N SER A 130 -7.11 8.58 -53.75
CA SER A 130 -6.98 9.14 -55.11
C SER A 130 -8.06 8.62 -56.07
N ARG A 131 -8.66 7.46 -55.77
CA ARG A 131 -9.77 6.93 -56.59
C ARG A 131 -11.07 7.51 -56.09
N ARG A 132 -11.49 8.63 -56.66
CA ARG A 132 -12.88 9.04 -56.65
C ARG A 132 -13.62 8.22 -57.70
N GLU A 133 -14.40 7.22 -57.34
CA GLU A 133 -15.41 6.70 -58.22
C GLU A 133 -16.45 7.81 -58.40
N ALA A 134 -16.58 8.26 -59.63
CA ALA A 134 -17.68 9.16 -60.00
C ALA A 134 -18.99 8.37 -59.82
N VAL A 135 -19.83 8.80 -58.89
CA VAL A 135 -21.22 8.37 -58.76
C VAL A 135 -22.06 9.22 -59.69
#